data_41a155acb170102c5408066af68291c0
#
_entry.id   41a155acb170102c5408066af68291c0
#
_cell.length_a   1.000
_cell.length_b   1.000
_cell.length_c   1.000
_cell.angle_alpha   90.00
_cell.angle_beta   90.00
_cell.angle_gamma   90.00
#
_symmetry.space_group_name_H-M   'P 1'
#
loop_
_entity.id
_entity.type
_entity.pdbx_description
1 polymer ?
#
loop_
_entity_poly.entity_id
_entity_poly.type
_entity_poly.pdbx_seq_one_letter_code
_entity_poly.pdbx_strand_id
1 'polypeptide(L)'
;NPNLLILTDRKDLDKQITDTFIATRLPNPTPVKNIKHLRELMGSGVDGQTLLSTIFKFEGARTAIPNSENWIVMVDECHRTQEKDLGASLRASLPNATFFGFTGTPIRKDDKNTYENFGVVGEGYLDKYGIDDAVRDNATVPIYYTSRKAEWQIDEAKIDSLFDTWFADVGDEQLEAIKKRGVKLADLVRHPKRIELIAFDLWNHFKSYALPDGFKAQLVAYDREAIILYKQALDKLIAADYEKEGMSNDGALLKARQA
;
A
#
# COMPACT_ATOMS: atom_id res chain seq x y z
N ASN A 1 -20.16 15.78 26.40
CA ASN A 1 -19.14 14.86 25.89
C ASN A 1 -19.06 15.00 24.39
N PRO A 2 -17.87 15.17 23.80
CA PRO A 2 -17.75 15.20 22.34
C PRO A 2 -18.12 13.87 21.73
N ASN A 3 -18.61 13.91 20.50
CA ASN A 3 -18.85 12.76 19.68
C ASN A 3 -17.57 12.42 18.88
N LEU A 4 -17.35 11.15 18.60
CA LEU A 4 -16.19 10.66 17.89
C LEU A 4 -16.62 9.97 16.58
N LEU A 5 -16.03 10.36 15.46
CA LEU A 5 -16.15 9.70 14.17
C LEU A 5 -14.79 9.17 13.76
N ILE A 6 -14.66 7.86 13.65
CA ILE A 6 -13.44 7.21 13.20
C ILE A 6 -13.63 6.74 11.75
N LEU A 7 -12.76 7.21 10.88
CA LEU A 7 -12.77 6.92 9.46
C LEU A 7 -11.58 6.06 9.08
N THR A 8 -11.84 4.94 8.44
CA THR A 8 -10.83 4.02 7.92
C THR A 8 -10.85 4.00 6.39
N ASP A 9 -9.74 3.58 5.79
CA ASP A 9 -9.62 3.40 4.34
C ASP A 9 -10.16 2.03 3.88
N ARG A 10 -10.16 1.01 4.75
CA ARG A 10 -10.47 -0.37 4.39
C ARG A 10 -11.59 -0.94 5.25
N LYS A 11 -12.48 -1.72 4.60
CA LYS A 11 -13.57 -2.43 5.29
C LYS A 11 -13.08 -3.46 6.32
N ASP A 12 -11.94 -4.09 6.04
CA ASP A 12 -11.36 -5.09 6.95
C ASP A 12 -10.83 -4.43 8.23
N LEU A 13 -10.26 -3.22 8.12
CA LEU A 13 -9.83 -2.41 9.25
C LEU A 13 -11.03 -1.92 10.08
N ASP A 14 -12.12 -1.56 9.42
CA ASP A 14 -13.37 -1.14 10.10
C ASP A 14 -13.86 -2.22 11.08
N LYS A 15 -13.85 -3.50 10.66
CA LYS A 15 -14.18 -4.62 11.54
C LYS A 15 -13.15 -4.82 12.65
N GLN A 16 -11.86 -4.82 12.34
CA GLN A 16 -10.79 -5.03 13.32
C GLN A 16 -10.80 -3.94 14.41
N ILE A 17 -10.95 -2.68 14.02
CA ILE A 17 -11.06 -1.54 14.96
C ILE A 17 -12.30 -1.68 15.81
N THR A 18 -13.45 -2.06 15.22
CA THR A 18 -14.69 -2.31 15.95
C THR A 18 -14.50 -3.39 17.02
N ASP A 19 -13.92 -4.52 16.66
CA ASP A 19 -13.66 -5.63 17.58
C ASP A 19 -12.69 -5.23 18.70
N THR A 20 -11.66 -4.43 18.38
CA THR A 20 -10.70 -3.90 19.35
C THR A 20 -11.38 -2.95 20.33
N PHE A 21 -12.23 -2.05 19.86
CA PHE A 21 -12.93 -1.11 20.73
C PHE A 21 -13.95 -1.79 21.64
N ILE A 22 -14.63 -2.82 21.14
CA ILE A 22 -15.50 -3.65 21.98
C ILE A 22 -14.67 -4.35 23.06
N ALA A 23 -13.53 -4.95 22.70
CA ALA A 23 -12.64 -5.63 23.62
C ALA A 23 -12.05 -4.70 24.71
N THR A 24 -11.74 -3.45 24.32
CA THR A 24 -11.19 -2.43 25.24
C THR A 24 -12.28 -1.66 26.02
N ARG A 25 -13.55 -2.05 25.89
CA ARG A 25 -14.70 -1.43 26.53
C ARG A 25 -14.87 0.06 26.21
N LEU A 26 -14.46 0.49 25.01
CA LEU A 26 -14.81 1.82 24.53
C LEU A 26 -16.35 1.92 24.42
N PRO A 27 -16.98 2.99 24.95
CA PRO A 27 -18.44 3.06 24.99
C PRO A 27 -19.02 3.10 23.59
N ASN A 28 -19.92 2.16 23.32
CA ASN A 28 -20.85 2.13 22.19
C ASN A 28 -20.26 2.38 20.78
N PRO A 29 -19.22 1.66 20.33
CA PRO A 29 -18.76 1.81 18.97
C PRO A 29 -19.86 1.33 18.00
N THR A 30 -20.38 2.26 17.19
CA THR A 30 -21.49 2.02 16.28
C THR A 30 -21.00 2.05 14.82
N PRO A 31 -20.95 0.90 14.12
CA PRO A 31 -20.62 0.87 12.70
C PRO A 31 -21.67 1.57 11.85
N VAL A 32 -21.23 2.50 11.03
CA VAL A 32 -22.08 3.24 10.10
C VAL A 32 -22.31 2.41 8.82
N LYS A 33 -23.57 2.18 8.44
CA LYS A 33 -23.92 1.38 7.26
C LYS A 33 -23.75 2.15 5.95
N ASN A 34 -24.22 3.39 5.90
CA ASN A 34 -24.18 4.27 4.73
C ASN A 34 -24.29 5.73 5.17
N ILE A 35 -24.18 6.69 4.22
CA ILE A 35 -24.23 8.12 4.51
C ILE A 35 -25.57 8.58 5.10
N LYS A 36 -26.67 7.92 4.73
CA LYS A 36 -28.00 8.23 5.31
C LYS A 36 -28.03 7.87 6.78
N HIS A 37 -27.58 6.66 7.13
CA HIS A 37 -27.46 6.21 8.53
C HIS A 37 -26.50 7.10 9.35
N LEU A 38 -25.40 7.56 8.75
CA LEU A 38 -24.50 8.52 9.40
C LEU A 38 -25.24 9.82 9.76
N ARG A 39 -26.00 10.39 8.83
CA ARG A 39 -26.77 11.61 9.06
C ARG A 39 -27.85 11.45 10.12
N GLU A 40 -28.52 10.31 10.13
CA GLU A 40 -29.51 9.97 11.16
C GLU A 40 -28.86 9.92 12.55
N LEU A 41 -27.72 9.25 12.69
CA LEU A 41 -27.00 9.14 13.94
C LEU A 41 -26.46 10.49 14.40
N MET A 42 -25.82 11.26 13.52
CA MET A 42 -25.27 12.58 13.84
C MET A 42 -26.36 13.62 14.14
N GLY A 43 -27.52 13.49 13.50
CA GLY A 43 -28.69 14.35 13.74
C GLY A 43 -29.52 13.95 14.96
N SER A 44 -29.23 12.85 15.62
CA SER A 44 -30.02 12.32 16.75
C SER A 44 -29.93 13.18 18.02
N GLY A 45 -28.95 14.08 18.11
CA GLY A 45 -28.71 14.89 19.31
C GLY A 45 -28.17 14.12 20.53
N VAL A 46 -27.74 12.87 20.34
CA VAL A 46 -27.13 12.06 21.38
C VAL A 46 -25.65 12.42 21.49
N ASP A 47 -25.20 12.80 22.67
CA ASP A 47 -23.79 13.09 22.95
C ASP A 47 -22.98 11.86 23.38
N GLY A 48 -21.67 11.91 23.17
CA GLY A 48 -20.74 10.85 23.54
C GLY A 48 -20.82 9.61 22.66
N GLN A 49 -21.30 9.74 21.43
CA GLN A 49 -21.33 8.67 20.45
C GLN A 49 -19.93 8.39 19.89
N THR A 50 -19.65 7.11 19.62
CA THR A 50 -18.47 6.70 18.83
C THR A 50 -18.96 6.00 17.57
N LEU A 51 -18.77 6.64 16.41
CA LEU A 51 -19.17 6.10 15.11
C LEU A 51 -17.95 5.62 14.34
N LEU A 52 -18.09 4.47 13.66
CA LEU A 52 -17.07 3.91 12.79
C LEU A 52 -17.58 3.86 11.35
N SER A 53 -16.76 4.32 10.42
CA SER A 53 -17.13 4.40 9.01
C SER A 53 -15.92 4.27 8.10
N THR A 54 -16.16 3.88 6.85
CA THR A 54 -15.13 4.06 5.82
C THR A 54 -15.28 5.41 5.16
N ILE A 55 -14.14 6.01 4.77
CA ILE A 55 -14.11 7.33 4.15
C ILE A 55 -14.89 7.39 2.83
N PHE A 56 -14.97 6.28 2.10
CA PHE A 56 -15.70 6.18 0.83
C PHE A 56 -17.19 6.47 0.95
N LYS A 57 -17.77 6.39 2.13
CA LYS A 57 -19.19 6.73 2.36
C LYS A 57 -19.45 8.24 2.23
N PHE A 58 -18.39 9.06 2.17
CA PHE A 58 -18.47 10.50 1.92
C PHE A 58 -18.28 10.89 0.46
N GLU A 59 -18.04 9.93 -0.44
CA GLU A 59 -17.86 10.21 -1.86
C GLU A 59 -19.11 10.90 -2.43
N GLY A 60 -18.90 12.09 -3.04
CA GLY A 60 -19.99 12.89 -3.58
C GLY A 60 -20.91 13.56 -2.54
N ALA A 61 -20.67 13.42 -1.26
CA ALA A 61 -21.42 14.09 -0.20
C ALA A 61 -21.10 15.60 -0.19
N ARG A 62 -22.10 16.43 -0.49
CA ARG A 62 -21.95 17.90 -0.54
C ARG A 62 -22.82 18.64 0.46
N THR A 63 -23.64 17.94 1.22
CA THR A 63 -24.58 18.55 2.17
C THR A 63 -23.99 18.48 3.57
N ALA A 64 -23.85 19.61 4.22
CA ALA A 64 -23.38 19.68 5.59
C ALA A 64 -24.29 18.91 6.56
N ILE A 65 -23.66 18.20 7.50
CA ILE A 65 -24.34 17.52 8.58
C ILE A 65 -24.53 18.54 9.71
N PRO A 66 -25.74 18.74 10.22
CA PRO A 66 -25.98 19.68 11.32
C PRO A 66 -25.17 19.33 12.58
N ASN A 67 -24.85 20.34 13.39
CA ASN A 67 -24.17 20.21 14.67
C ASN A 67 -22.82 19.49 14.58
N SER A 68 -22.06 19.74 13.49
CA SER A 68 -20.76 19.11 13.31
C SER A 68 -19.67 19.63 14.25
N GLU A 69 -19.88 20.75 14.95
CA GLU A 69 -18.95 21.37 15.90
C GLU A 69 -18.65 20.52 17.13
N ASN A 70 -19.56 19.64 17.52
CA ASN A 70 -19.35 18.72 18.66
C ASN A 70 -18.71 17.38 18.25
N TRP A 71 -18.16 17.31 17.04
CA TRP A 71 -17.56 16.10 16.50
C TRP A 71 -16.05 16.20 16.39
N ILE A 72 -15.37 15.16 16.86
CA ILE A 72 -13.96 14.89 16.60
C ILE A 72 -13.89 13.80 15.55
N VAL A 73 -13.21 14.07 14.45
CA VAL A 73 -13.06 13.16 13.33
C VAL A 73 -11.62 12.65 13.28
N MET A 74 -11.44 11.37 13.52
CA MET A 74 -10.14 10.70 13.43
C MET A 74 -10.05 9.96 12.08
N VAL A 75 -9.06 10.30 11.28
CA VAL A 75 -8.91 9.76 9.92
C VAL A 75 -7.65 8.92 9.84
N ASP A 76 -7.83 7.61 9.72
CA ASP A 76 -6.74 6.68 9.47
C ASP A 76 -6.31 6.74 8.00
N GLU A 77 -5.02 6.53 7.74
CA GLU A 77 -4.39 6.67 6.41
C GLU A 77 -4.79 7.99 5.72
N CYS A 78 -4.76 9.08 6.47
CA CYS A 78 -5.30 10.39 6.05
C CYS A 78 -4.66 10.96 4.76
N HIS A 79 -3.47 10.49 4.35
CA HIS A 79 -2.88 10.82 3.06
C HIS A 79 -3.74 10.39 1.88
N ARG A 80 -4.56 9.34 2.01
CA ARG A 80 -5.48 8.84 0.99
C ARG A 80 -6.76 9.67 0.84
N THR A 81 -7.09 10.49 1.83
CA THR A 81 -8.25 11.39 1.75
C THR A 81 -8.10 12.43 0.63
N GLN A 82 -6.90 12.60 0.14
CA GLN A 82 -6.59 13.55 -0.94
C GLN A 82 -6.82 12.97 -2.34
N GLU A 83 -7.25 11.70 -2.43
CA GLU A 83 -7.64 11.08 -3.68
C GLU A 83 -9.11 11.38 -4.00
N LYS A 84 -9.43 11.71 -5.27
CA LYS A 84 -10.80 11.84 -5.81
C LYS A 84 -11.75 12.76 -5.02
N ASP A 85 -11.32 13.92 -4.60
CA ASP A 85 -12.16 14.89 -3.88
C ASP A 85 -12.79 14.38 -2.56
N LEU A 86 -12.34 13.22 -2.05
CA LEU A 86 -12.88 12.63 -0.82
C LEU A 86 -12.69 13.55 0.39
N GLY A 87 -11.52 14.14 0.52
CA GLY A 87 -11.23 15.09 1.61
C GLY A 87 -12.09 16.35 1.53
N ALA A 88 -12.29 16.88 0.34
CA ALA A 88 -13.18 18.03 0.12
C ALA A 88 -14.64 17.68 0.47
N SER A 89 -15.12 16.53 0.03
CA SER A 89 -16.47 16.03 0.36
C SER A 89 -16.66 15.81 1.86
N LEU A 90 -15.65 15.23 2.52
CA LEU A 90 -15.65 15.01 3.96
C LEU A 90 -15.75 16.33 4.74
N ARG A 91 -14.90 17.31 4.41
CA ARG A 91 -14.91 18.63 5.06
C ARG A 91 -16.17 19.43 4.74
N ALA A 92 -16.69 19.34 3.52
CA ALA A 92 -17.98 19.95 3.15
C ALA A 92 -19.15 19.34 3.93
N SER A 93 -19.07 18.04 4.27
CA SER A 93 -20.09 17.37 5.07
C SER A 93 -19.98 17.69 6.56
N LEU A 94 -18.78 18.01 7.05
CA LEU A 94 -18.47 18.25 8.47
C LEU A 94 -17.68 19.55 8.66
N PRO A 95 -18.26 20.72 8.28
CA PRO A 95 -17.51 21.99 8.16
C PRO A 95 -16.92 22.50 9.48
N ASN A 96 -17.54 22.17 10.61
CA ASN A 96 -17.16 22.69 11.92
C ASN A 96 -16.53 21.62 12.84
N ALA A 97 -16.30 20.40 12.32
CA ALA A 97 -15.70 19.33 13.11
C ALA A 97 -14.19 19.52 13.27
N THR A 98 -13.66 19.00 14.37
CA THR A 98 -12.21 18.94 14.59
C THR A 98 -11.64 17.66 13.96
N PHE A 99 -10.59 17.80 13.14
CA PHE A 99 -10.01 16.67 12.41
C PHE A 99 -8.63 16.32 12.95
N PHE A 100 -8.40 15.02 13.18
CA PHE A 100 -7.09 14.42 13.44
C PHE A 100 -6.77 13.40 12.34
N GLY A 101 -5.62 13.57 11.68
CA GLY A 101 -5.14 12.65 10.66
C GLY A 101 -4.01 11.76 11.19
N PHE A 102 -4.10 10.46 10.94
CA PHE A 102 -3.07 9.48 11.27
C PHE A 102 -2.53 8.89 9.97
N THR A 103 -1.22 8.83 9.80
CA THR A 103 -0.58 8.20 8.64
C THR A 103 0.89 7.89 8.90
N GLY A 104 1.34 6.74 8.42
CA GLY A 104 2.77 6.41 8.36
C GLY A 104 3.49 6.97 7.12
N THR A 105 2.75 7.49 6.14
CA THR A 105 3.28 7.95 4.84
C THR A 105 2.68 9.29 4.41
N PRO A 106 2.97 10.39 5.15
CA PRO A 106 2.43 11.70 4.81
C PRO A 106 2.97 12.18 3.45
N ILE A 107 2.12 12.81 2.66
CA ILE A 107 2.44 13.33 1.34
C ILE A 107 2.67 14.84 1.44
N ARG A 108 3.74 15.33 0.78
CA ARG A 108 4.03 16.75 0.60
C ARG A 108 4.20 17.03 -0.90
N LYS A 109 3.08 17.34 -1.57
CA LYS A 109 3.04 17.77 -2.98
C LYS A 109 2.15 18.99 -3.09
N ASP A 110 2.35 19.80 -4.11
CA ASP A 110 1.62 21.07 -4.30
C ASP A 110 0.11 20.87 -4.37
N ASP A 111 -0.35 19.77 -4.96
CA ASP A 111 -1.76 19.41 -5.11
C ASP A 111 -2.29 18.49 -3.98
N LYS A 112 -1.40 17.92 -3.16
CA LYS A 112 -1.74 16.90 -2.14
C LYS A 112 -0.81 17.03 -0.95
N ASN A 113 -1.19 17.86 0.01
CA ASN A 113 -0.36 18.11 1.19
C ASN A 113 -1.06 17.69 2.49
N THR A 114 -0.62 16.54 3.03
CA THR A 114 -1.16 16.01 4.29
C THR A 114 -0.91 16.95 5.46
N TYR A 115 0.24 17.64 5.45
CA TYR A 115 0.64 18.56 6.52
C TYR A 115 -0.23 19.82 6.55
N GLU A 116 -0.63 20.36 5.41
CA GLU A 116 -1.56 21.50 5.34
C GLU A 116 -2.98 21.13 5.77
N ASN A 117 -3.38 19.90 5.47
CA ASN A 117 -4.74 19.45 5.75
C ASN A 117 -4.96 18.99 7.20
N PHE A 118 -3.93 18.46 7.86
CA PHE A 118 -4.05 17.84 9.18
C PHE A 118 -2.98 18.32 10.17
N GLY A 119 -1.97 19.05 9.71
CA GLY A 119 -0.89 19.52 10.55
C GLY A 119 -1.20 20.82 11.29
N VAL A 120 -0.31 21.14 12.20
CA VAL A 120 -0.29 22.46 12.88
C VAL A 120 0.41 23.47 11.99
N VAL A 121 -0.13 24.67 11.92
CA VAL A 121 0.45 25.77 11.12
C VAL A 121 1.87 26.05 11.60
N GLY A 122 2.85 25.91 10.69
CA GLY A 122 4.27 26.14 10.96
C GLY A 122 5.04 24.92 11.46
N GLU A 123 4.39 23.93 12.07
CA GLU A 123 5.06 22.73 12.61
C GLU A 123 4.89 21.47 11.72
N GLY A 124 3.81 21.43 10.96
CA GLY A 124 3.54 20.38 9.98
C GLY A 124 2.85 19.13 10.55
N TYR A 125 3.02 18.78 11.83
CA TYR A 125 2.35 17.65 12.49
C TYR A 125 2.21 17.93 13.98
N LEU A 126 1.24 17.25 14.61
CA LEU A 126 1.04 17.33 16.07
C LEU A 126 2.10 16.53 16.82
N ASP A 127 2.37 15.31 16.32
CA ASP A 127 3.34 14.39 16.89
C ASP A 127 3.87 13.46 15.82
N LYS A 128 5.09 12.94 16.02
CA LYS A 128 5.77 12.04 15.11
C LYS A 128 6.52 10.97 15.88
N TYR A 129 6.23 9.72 15.55
CA TYR A 129 7.04 8.57 15.94
C TYR A 129 7.62 7.90 14.68
N GLY A 130 8.88 8.20 14.39
CA GLY A 130 9.55 7.77 13.15
C GLY A 130 10.26 6.42 13.29
N ILE A 131 10.85 5.94 12.18
CA ILE A 131 11.63 4.69 12.16
C ILE A 131 12.82 4.78 13.12
N ASP A 132 13.49 5.92 13.18
CA ASP A 132 14.63 6.12 14.09
C ASP A 132 14.24 6.03 15.55
N ASP A 133 13.06 6.56 15.90
CA ASP A 133 12.50 6.46 17.25
C ASP A 133 12.14 5.00 17.57
N ALA A 134 11.49 4.32 16.63
CA ALA A 134 11.11 2.92 16.79
C ALA A 134 12.32 1.97 16.92
N VAL A 135 13.42 2.25 16.20
CA VAL A 135 14.67 1.51 16.34
C VAL A 135 15.33 1.79 17.68
N ARG A 136 15.40 3.06 18.09
CA ARG A 136 15.95 3.46 19.40
C ARG A 136 15.21 2.79 20.56
N ASP A 137 13.90 2.71 20.46
CA ASP A 137 13.02 2.12 21.48
C ASP A 137 12.90 0.59 21.37
N ASN A 138 13.65 -0.03 20.44
CA ASN A 138 13.60 -1.48 20.14
C ASN A 138 12.20 -1.99 19.74
N ALA A 139 11.33 -1.12 19.24
CA ALA A 139 10.02 -1.49 18.71
C ALA A 139 10.11 -2.11 17.31
N THR A 140 11.19 -1.81 16.57
CA THR A 140 11.51 -2.42 15.29
C THR A 140 13.03 -2.59 15.13
N VAL A 141 13.42 -3.31 14.08
CA VAL A 141 14.84 -3.51 13.73
C VAL A 141 15.26 -2.51 12.63
N PRO A 142 16.56 -2.17 12.55
CA PRO A 142 17.06 -1.34 11.46
C PRO A 142 16.80 -1.96 10.09
N ILE A 143 16.46 -1.12 9.12
CA ILE A 143 16.32 -1.54 7.73
C ILE A 143 17.64 -1.22 7.01
N TYR A 144 18.26 -2.26 6.47
CA TYR A 144 19.46 -2.11 5.64
C TYR A 144 19.06 -2.14 4.17
N TYR A 145 19.36 -1.06 3.46
CA TYR A 145 19.10 -0.95 2.03
C TYR A 145 20.38 -1.23 1.25
N THR A 146 20.31 -2.22 0.36
CA THR A 146 21.40 -2.53 -0.58
C THR A 146 20.89 -2.45 -2.00
N SER A 147 21.42 -1.51 -2.78
CA SER A 147 21.13 -1.44 -4.21
C SER A 147 21.98 -2.46 -4.96
N ARG A 148 21.34 -3.36 -5.69
CA ARG A 148 22.02 -4.27 -6.60
C ARG A 148 21.96 -3.67 -8.00
N LYS A 149 23.10 -3.21 -8.49
CA LYS A 149 23.24 -2.81 -9.90
C LYS A 149 23.25 -4.08 -10.74
N ALA A 150 22.26 -4.23 -11.54
CA ALA A 150 22.15 -5.36 -12.44
C ALA A 150 22.16 -4.86 -13.89
N GLU A 151 22.71 -5.66 -14.78
CA GLU A 151 22.76 -5.37 -16.23
C GLU A 151 21.36 -5.19 -16.84
N TRP A 152 20.32 -5.61 -16.10
CA TRP A 152 18.90 -5.50 -16.46
C TRP A 152 18.18 -4.29 -15.85
N GLN A 153 18.87 -3.34 -15.24
CA GLN A 153 18.24 -2.08 -14.81
C GLN A 153 17.81 -1.29 -16.05
N ILE A 154 16.56 -0.84 -16.02
CA ILE A 154 16.05 0.06 -17.04
C ILE A 154 16.60 1.44 -16.72
N ASP A 155 17.55 1.88 -17.54
CA ASP A 155 18.00 3.25 -17.59
C ASP A 155 17.15 3.96 -18.65
N GLU A 156 16.41 4.99 -18.26
CA GLU A 156 15.53 5.74 -19.17
C GLU A 156 16.32 6.29 -20.39
N ALA A 157 17.61 6.63 -20.20
CA ALA A 157 18.48 7.08 -21.28
C ALA A 157 18.90 5.95 -22.26
N LYS A 158 18.65 4.69 -21.90
CA LYS A 158 19.03 3.51 -22.69
C LYS A 158 17.83 2.63 -23.06
N ILE A 159 16.61 3.15 -22.88
CA ILE A 159 15.39 2.38 -23.18
C ILE A 159 15.41 1.82 -24.61
N ASP A 160 15.82 2.61 -25.58
CA ASP A 160 15.86 2.17 -26.98
C ASP A 160 16.87 1.03 -27.21
N SER A 161 18.05 1.11 -26.60
CA SER A 161 19.07 0.06 -26.73
C SER A 161 18.70 -1.21 -25.97
N LEU A 162 18.02 -1.11 -24.85
CA LEU A 162 17.47 -2.25 -24.11
C LEU A 162 16.32 -2.89 -24.89
N PHE A 163 15.48 -2.07 -25.50
CA PHE A 163 14.42 -2.53 -26.37
C PHE A 163 14.98 -3.36 -27.54
N ASP A 164 15.94 -2.84 -28.27
CA ASP A 164 16.57 -3.54 -29.39
C ASP A 164 17.24 -4.85 -28.95
N THR A 165 17.87 -4.88 -27.78
CA THR A 165 18.49 -6.08 -27.22
C THR A 165 17.47 -7.14 -26.81
N TRP A 166 16.40 -6.76 -26.15
CA TRP A 166 15.40 -7.70 -25.63
C TRP A 166 14.43 -8.21 -26.69
N PHE A 167 14.23 -7.45 -27.75
CA PHE A 167 13.35 -7.80 -28.86
C PHE A 167 14.12 -8.22 -30.14
N ALA A 168 15.44 -8.50 -30.01
CA ALA A 168 16.28 -8.93 -31.13
C ALA A 168 15.78 -10.18 -31.83
N ASP A 169 15.06 -11.06 -31.13
CA ASP A 169 14.49 -12.31 -31.68
C ASP A 169 13.07 -12.13 -32.27
N VAL A 170 12.52 -10.89 -32.23
CA VAL A 170 11.19 -10.58 -32.74
C VAL A 170 11.30 -10.14 -34.22
N GLY A 171 10.49 -10.70 -35.08
CA GLY A 171 10.52 -10.34 -36.51
C GLY A 171 10.19 -8.89 -36.79
N ASP A 172 10.77 -8.30 -37.84
CA ASP A 172 10.70 -6.86 -38.16
C ASP A 172 9.27 -6.29 -38.20
N GLU A 173 8.30 -7.02 -38.74
CA GLU A 173 6.89 -6.57 -38.75
C GLU A 173 6.28 -6.45 -37.35
N GLN A 174 6.61 -7.38 -36.44
CA GLN A 174 6.13 -7.38 -35.09
C GLN A 174 6.85 -6.28 -34.27
N LEU A 175 8.14 -6.07 -34.53
CA LEU A 175 8.94 -5.02 -33.91
C LEU A 175 8.41 -3.63 -34.28
N GLU A 176 8.10 -3.39 -35.53
CA GLU A 176 7.46 -2.17 -36.04
C GLU A 176 6.07 -1.95 -35.42
N ALA A 177 5.27 -2.99 -35.25
CA ALA A 177 3.97 -2.91 -34.63
C ALA A 177 4.08 -2.56 -33.12
N ILE A 178 5.09 -3.08 -32.42
CA ILE A 178 5.39 -2.75 -31.02
C ILE A 178 5.86 -1.30 -30.91
N LYS A 179 6.79 -0.86 -31.75
CA LYS A 179 7.28 0.53 -31.81
C LYS A 179 6.15 1.52 -32.10
N LYS A 180 5.24 1.23 -33.04
CA LYS A 180 4.07 2.07 -33.36
C LYS A 180 3.04 2.16 -32.23
N ARG A 181 2.90 1.13 -31.39
CA ARG A 181 2.01 1.15 -30.21
C ARG A 181 2.58 1.94 -29.04
N GLY A 182 3.85 2.36 -29.11
CA GLY A 182 4.59 2.98 -28.03
C GLY A 182 4.95 1.96 -26.95
N VAL A 183 6.23 1.74 -26.74
CA VAL A 183 6.74 0.85 -25.68
C VAL A 183 6.40 1.50 -24.35
N LYS A 184 5.53 0.88 -23.58
CA LYS A 184 5.24 1.33 -22.21
C LYS A 184 6.28 0.76 -21.27
N LEU A 185 6.66 1.51 -20.24
CA LEU A 185 7.54 1.02 -19.18
C LEU A 185 7.10 -0.34 -18.63
N ALA A 186 5.78 -0.56 -18.54
CA ALA A 186 5.20 -1.84 -18.12
C ALA A 186 5.65 -3.02 -19.00
N ASP A 187 5.74 -2.85 -20.31
CA ASP A 187 6.12 -3.93 -21.26
C ASP A 187 7.59 -4.31 -21.05
N LEU A 188 8.46 -3.32 -20.81
CA LEU A 188 9.87 -3.57 -20.51
C LEU A 188 10.04 -4.25 -19.14
N VAL A 189 9.33 -3.79 -18.14
CA VAL A 189 9.41 -4.33 -16.77
C VAL A 189 8.92 -5.77 -16.70
N ARG A 190 7.92 -6.14 -17.52
CA ARG A 190 7.34 -7.49 -17.59
C ARG A 190 8.00 -8.41 -18.60
N HIS A 191 9.04 -7.94 -19.30
CA HIS A 191 9.68 -8.73 -20.35
C HIS A 191 10.22 -10.06 -19.80
N PRO A 192 9.91 -11.23 -20.39
CA PRO A 192 10.27 -12.55 -19.86
C PRO A 192 11.76 -12.71 -19.56
N LYS A 193 12.64 -12.33 -20.50
CA LYS A 193 14.10 -12.40 -20.29
C LYS A 193 14.56 -11.60 -19.06
N ARG A 194 13.99 -10.41 -18.82
CA ARG A 194 14.29 -9.60 -17.65
C ARG A 194 13.80 -10.27 -16.36
N ILE A 195 12.57 -10.77 -16.35
CA ILE A 195 11.98 -11.49 -15.21
C ILE A 195 12.84 -12.71 -14.84
N GLU A 196 13.25 -13.51 -15.83
CA GLU A 196 14.08 -14.69 -15.62
C GLU A 196 15.45 -14.36 -15.02
N LEU A 197 16.12 -13.33 -15.54
CA LEU A 197 17.42 -12.87 -15.00
C LEU A 197 17.31 -12.38 -13.56
N ILE A 198 16.30 -11.55 -13.26
CA ILE A 198 16.10 -11.05 -11.90
C ILE A 198 15.68 -12.19 -10.96
N ALA A 199 14.79 -13.09 -11.40
CA ALA A 199 14.39 -14.24 -10.59
C ALA A 199 15.58 -15.14 -10.25
N PHE A 200 16.47 -15.37 -11.22
CA PHE A 200 17.71 -16.14 -11.02
C PHE A 200 18.63 -15.48 -9.97
N ASP A 201 18.84 -14.18 -10.08
CA ASP A 201 19.66 -13.43 -9.13
C ASP A 201 19.04 -13.44 -7.73
N LEU A 202 17.74 -13.19 -7.62
CA LEU A 202 17.00 -13.21 -6.35
C LEU A 202 17.07 -14.59 -5.69
N TRP A 203 16.86 -15.67 -6.45
CA TRP A 203 16.92 -17.03 -5.93
C TRP A 203 18.31 -17.39 -5.41
N ASN A 204 19.35 -17.08 -6.18
CA ASN A 204 20.73 -17.34 -5.76
C ASN A 204 21.12 -16.53 -4.51
N HIS A 205 20.71 -15.28 -4.45
CA HIS A 205 20.94 -14.44 -3.27
C HIS A 205 20.23 -15.00 -2.04
N PHE A 206 18.95 -15.35 -2.18
CA PHE A 206 18.17 -15.93 -1.10
C PHE A 206 18.81 -17.23 -0.56
N LYS A 207 19.19 -18.15 -1.47
CA LYS A 207 19.85 -19.40 -1.09
C LYS A 207 21.17 -19.19 -0.36
N SER A 208 21.93 -18.18 -0.77
CA SER A 208 23.27 -17.97 -0.24
C SER A 208 23.30 -17.22 1.09
N TYR A 209 22.33 -16.33 1.32
CA TYR A 209 22.41 -15.36 2.43
C TYR A 209 21.22 -15.39 3.39
N ALA A 210 20.03 -15.74 2.94
CA ALA A 210 18.84 -15.68 3.79
C ALA A 210 18.38 -17.07 4.27
N LEU A 211 18.34 -18.03 3.35
CA LEU A 211 17.86 -19.37 3.63
C LEU A 211 18.71 -20.13 4.67
N PRO A 212 20.06 -20.05 4.66
CA PRO A 212 20.89 -20.75 5.65
C PRO A 212 20.61 -20.31 7.09
N ASP A 213 20.25 -19.05 7.30
CA ASP A 213 19.94 -18.49 8.62
C ASP A 213 18.45 -18.59 8.98
N GLY A 214 17.65 -19.29 8.16
CA GLY A 214 16.22 -19.48 8.38
C GLY A 214 15.33 -18.24 8.14
N PHE A 215 15.86 -17.22 7.46
CA PHE A 215 15.08 -16.03 7.12
C PHE A 215 14.16 -16.28 5.94
N LYS A 216 13.08 -15.49 5.89
CA LYS A 216 12.12 -15.47 4.79
C LYS A 216 12.42 -14.33 3.83
N ALA A 217 11.89 -14.44 2.61
CA ALA A 217 11.96 -13.36 1.62
C ALA A 217 10.56 -12.91 1.20
N GLN A 218 10.43 -11.62 0.90
CA GLN A 218 9.24 -11.04 0.30
C GLN A 218 9.61 -10.36 -1.01
N LEU A 219 9.00 -10.82 -2.10
CA LEU A 219 9.15 -10.20 -3.42
C LEU A 219 8.04 -9.19 -3.65
N VAL A 220 8.43 -7.95 -3.92
CA VAL A 220 7.54 -6.88 -4.37
C VAL A 220 7.86 -6.57 -5.83
N ALA A 221 6.88 -6.70 -6.71
CA ALA A 221 7.02 -6.44 -8.13
C ALA A 221 6.27 -5.16 -8.55
N TYR A 222 6.48 -4.75 -9.79
CA TYR A 222 5.89 -3.55 -10.38
C TYR A 222 4.35 -3.55 -10.29
N ASP A 223 3.72 -4.69 -10.59
CA ASP A 223 2.28 -4.90 -10.51
C ASP A 223 1.89 -6.38 -10.37
N ARG A 224 0.58 -6.66 -10.38
CA ARG A 224 0.04 -8.02 -10.20
C ARG A 224 0.46 -8.98 -11.31
N GLU A 225 0.58 -8.53 -12.54
CA GLU A 225 1.00 -9.35 -13.67
C GLU A 225 2.47 -9.72 -13.55
N ALA A 226 3.32 -8.74 -13.23
CA ALA A 226 4.73 -8.98 -12.95
C ALA A 226 4.95 -9.99 -11.82
N ILE A 227 4.15 -9.94 -10.73
CA ILE A 227 4.29 -10.90 -9.62
C ILE A 227 3.98 -12.33 -10.05
N ILE A 228 3.01 -12.52 -10.95
CA ILE A 228 2.69 -13.84 -11.51
C ILE A 228 3.87 -14.38 -12.35
N LEU A 229 4.46 -13.51 -13.18
CA LEU A 229 5.62 -13.88 -13.99
C LEU A 229 6.84 -14.24 -13.12
N TYR A 230 7.13 -13.44 -12.10
CA TYR A 230 8.19 -13.77 -11.13
C TYR A 230 7.92 -15.08 -10.41
N LYS A 231 6.68 -15.32 -9.97
CA LYS A 231 6.32 -16.59 -9.34
C LYS A 231 6.59 -17.78 -10.25
N GLN A 232 6.18 -17.71 -11.51
CA GLN A 232 6.41 -18.77 -12.49
C GLN A 232 7.91 -19.01 -12.74
N ALA A 233 8.71 -17.95 -12.84
CA ALA A 233 10.14 -18.04 -13.03
C ALA A 233 10.84 -18.66 -11.80
N LEU A 234 10.47 -18.22 -10.60
CA LEU A 234 11.01 -18.75 -9.35
C LEU A 234 10.60 -20.22 -9.13
N ASP A 235 9.34 -20.58 -9.37
CA ASP A 235 8.89 -21.98 -9.24
C ASP A 235 9.72 -22.92 -10.13
N LYS A 236 10.06 -22.50 -11.35
CA LYS A 236 10.94 -23.28 -12.27
C LYS A 236 12.37 -23.42 -11.72
N LEU A 237 12.94 -22.33 -11.20
CA LEU A 237 14.30 -22.34 -10.66
C LEU A 237 14.39 -23.20 -9.39
N ILE A 238 13.41 -23.06 -8.50
CA ILE A 238 13.31 -23.85 -7.28
C ILE A 238 13.20 -25.34 -7.61
N ALA A 239 12.30 -25.70 -8.53
CA ALA A 239 12.13 -27.09 -8.96
C ALA A 239 13.43 -27.66 -9.53
N ALA A 240 14.09 -26.94 -10.43
CA ALA A 240 15.33 -27.39 -11.07
C ALA A 240 16.51 -27.57 -10.06
N ASP A 241 16.57 -26.74 -9.01
CA ASP A 241 17.61 -26.88 -8.01
C ASP A 241 17.36 -28.08 -7.09
N TYR A 242 16.14 -28.27 -6.63
CA TYR A 242 15.82 -29.40 -5.76
C TYR A 242 15.78 -30.76 -6.48
N GLU A 243 15.50 -30.78 -7.79
CA GLU A 243 15.68 -31.99 -8.62
C GLU A 243 17.13 -32.47 -8.63
N LYS A 244 18.09 -31.54 -8.66
CA LYS A 244 19.52 -31.86 -8.53
C LYS A 244 19.86 -32.46 -7.17
N GLU A 245 19.06 -32.13 -6.13
CA GLU A 245 19.19 -32.70 -4.79
C GLU A 245 18.39 -34.01 -4.60
N GLY A 246 17.75 -34.52 -5.64
CA GLY A 246 16.96 -35.76 -5.61
C GLY A 246 15.56 -35.62 -5.01
N MET A 247 15.02 -34.42 -4.95
CA MET A 247 13.66 -34.16 -4.47
C MET A 247 12.66 -34.08 -5.64
N SER A 248 11.43 -34.54 -5.38
CA SER A 248 10.33 -34.32 -6.34
C SER A 248 9.92 -32.85 -6.41
N ASN A 249 9.37 -32.40 -7.57
CA ASN A 249 8.89 -31.04 -7.75
C ASN A 249 7.92 -30.57 -6.67
N ASP A 250 6.98 -31.41 -6.26
CA ASP A 250 6.02 -31.07 -5.21
C ASP A 250 6.71 -30.92 -3.84
N GLY A 251 7.68 -31.75 -3.53
CA GLY A 251 8.48 -31.67 -2.32
C GLY A 251 9.35 -30.40 -2.28
N ALA A 252 9.95 -30.02 -3.39
CA ALA A 252 10.76 -28.82 -3.55
C ALA A 252 9.94 -27.54 -3.31
N LEU A 253 8.78 -27.43 -3.95
CA LEU A 253 7.90 -26.28 -3.81
C LEU A 253 7.30 -26.19 -2.38
N LEU A 254 6.99 -27.33 -1.77
CA LEU A 254 6.50 -27.34 -0.40
C LEU A 254 7.57 -26.85 0.59
N LYS A 255 8.82 -27.33 0.45
CA LYS A 255 9.96 -26.89 1.28
C LYS A 255 10.26 -25.41 1.10
N ALA A 256 10.25 -24.90 -0.14
CA ALA A 256 10.47 -23.49 -0.43
C ALA A 256 9.35 -22.57 0.10
N ARG A 257 8.13 -23.08 0.24
CA ARG A 257 7.00 -22.31 0.86
C ARG A 257 7.04 -22.31 2.38
N GLN A 258 7.75 -23.23 3.00
CA GLN A 258 7.90 -23.31 4.44
C GLN A 258 9.12 -22.51 4.94
N ALA A 259 10.10 -22.28 4.09
CA ALA A 259 11.22 -21.38 4.32
C ALA A 259 10.84 -19.92 4.05
#